data_00108c6060a3c5858dab2dcaf981a7f1
#
_entry.id   00108c6060a3c5858dab2dcaf981a7f1
#
_cell.length_a   1.000
_cell.length_b   1.000
_cell.length_c   1.000
_cell.angle_alpha   90.00
_cell.angle_beta   90.00
_cell.angle_gamma   90.00
#
_symmetry.space_group_name_H-M   'P 1'
#
loop_
_entity.id
_entity.type
_entity.pdbx_description
1 polymer ?
#
loop_
_entity_poly.entity_id
_entity_poly.type
_entity_poly.pdbx_seq_one_letter_code
_entity_poly.pdbx_strand_id
1 'polypeptide(L)'
;EHFSLQETDQINLTTAYNAVMAGAESYPYHADGQLCRMFTAEEITAISNASIRHKLYHTTLCNHLLTWARRAETAEELERITYTADGMPEDLAANMTQILAAAGEVSA
;
A
#
# COMPACT_ATOMS: atom_id res chain seq x y z
N GLU A 1 -4.98 -1.00 -15.86
CA GLU A 1 -4.48 -2.37 -15.72
C GLU A 1 -4.43 -2.78 -14.25
N HIS A 2 -4.67 -4.04 -14.00
CA HIS A 2 -4.65 -4.60 -12.65
C HIS A 2 -3.35 -5.38 -12.43
N PHE A 3 -2.67 -5.11 -11.31
CA PHE A 3 -1.43 -5.80 -10.95
C PHE A 3 -1.61 -6.53 -9.63
N SER A 4 -1.21 -7.80 -9.60
CA SER A 4 -1.27 -8.62 -8.39
C SER A 4 -0.23 -8.17 -7.36
N LEU A 5 -0.63 -8.17 -6.10
CA LEU A 5 0.25 -7.91 -4.95
C LEU A 5 0.39 -9.13 -4.04
N GLN A 6 0.21 -10.33 -4.60
CA GLN A 6 0.55 -11.56 -3.89
C GLN A 6 2.05 -11.58 -3.60
N GLU A 7 2.48 -12.37 -2.61
CA GLU A 7 3.86 -12.36 -2.12
C GLU A 7 4.90 -12.53 -3.23
N THR A 8 4.71 -13.50 -4.12
CA THR A 8 5.64 -13.74 -5.23
C THR A 8 5.64 -12.57 -6.21
N ASP A 9 4.48 -11.96 -6.45
CA ASP A 9 4.38 -10.82 -7.36
C ASP A 9 4.99 -9.56 -6.76
N GLN A 10 4.93 -9.40 -5.44
CA GLN A 10 5.63 -8.32 -4.75
C GLN A 10 7.14 -8.47 -4.88
N ILE A 11 7.67 -9.68 -4.75
CA ILE A 11 9.09 -9.97 -4.94
C ILE A 11 9.51 -9.65 -6.37
N ASN A 12 8.72 -10.06 -7.36
CA ASN A 12 8.99 -9.80 -8.76
C ASN A 12 8.98 -8.29 -9.07
N LEU A 13 8.04 -7.56 -8.50
CA LEU A 13 7.98 -6.11 -8.67
C LEU A 13 9.19 -5.42 -8.03
N THR A 14 9.61 -5.86 -6.85
CA THR A 14 10.81 -5.36 -6.19
C THR A 14 12.04 -5.59 -7.05
N THR A 15 12.17 -6.77 -7.66
CA THR A 15 13.27 -7.09 -8.57
C THR A 15 13.27 -6.16 -9.77
N ALA A 16 12.11 -5.93 -10.38
CA ALA A 16 11.96 -5.01 -11.51
C ALA A 16 12.36 -3.59 -11.12
N TYR A 17 11.88 -3.12 -9.98
CA TYR A 17 12.19 -1.79 -9.45
C TYR A 17 13.70 -1.63 -9.22
N ASN A 18 14.33 -2.62 -8.58
CA ASN A 18 15.78 -2.59 -8.34
C ASN A 18 16.57 -2.56 -9.64
N ALA A 19 16.14 -3.30 -10.67
CA ALA A 19 16.79 -3.29 -11.97
C ALA A 19 16.75 -1.90 -12.61
N VAL A 20 15.59 -1.22 -12.61
CA VAL A 20 15.49 0.11 -13.20
C VAL A 20 16.22 1.17 -12.37
N MET A 21 16.27 1.02 -11.06
CA MET A 21 17.05 1.91 -10.20
C MET A 21 18.57 1.72 -10.42
N ALA A 22 18.98 0.54 -10.84
CA ALA A 22 20.40 0.25 -11.21
C ALA A 22 20.75 0.72 -12.61
N GLY A 23 19.81 1.30 -13.35
CA GLY A 23 20.06 1.89 -14.67
C GLY A 23 19.39 1.21 -15.85
N ALA A 24 18.60 0.15 -15.64
CA ALA A 24 17.86 -0.48 -16.72
C ALA A 24 16.81 0.49 -17.27
N GLU A 25 16.74 0.64 -18.59
CA GLU A 25 15.76 1.51 -19.25
C GLU A 25 14.38 0.88 -19.28
N SER A 26 14.31 -0.44 -19.23
CA SER A 26 13.07 -1.21 -19.22
C SER A 26 13.31 -2.56 -18.55
N TYR A 27 12.20 -3.23 -18.21
CA TYR A 27 12.24 -4.54 -17.58
C TYR A 27 10.97 -5.32 -17.92
N PRO A 28 11.07 -6.63 -18.20
CA PRO A 28 9.87 -7.42 -18.50
C PRO A 28 9.00 -7.59 -17.25
N TYR A 29 7.72 -7.30 -17.40
CA TYR A 29 6.73 -7.46 -16.35
C TYR A 29 5.36 -7.70 -16.98
N HIS A 30 4.35 -7.96 -16.18
CA HIS A 30 2.99 -8.16 -16.69
C HIS A 30 1.93 -7.67 -15.71
N ALA A 31 0.84 -7.14 -16.23
CA ALA A 31 -0.39 -6.93 -15.47
C ALA A 31 -1.03 -8.30 -15.21
N ASP A 32 -1.91 -8.36 -14.20
CA ASP A 32 -2.58 -9.60 -13.81
C ASP A 32 -3.34 -10.21 -14.99
N GLY A 33 -3.06 -11.48 -15.29
CA GLY A 33 -3.67 -12.20 -16.39
C GLY A 33 -3.21 -11.81 -17.78
N GLN A 34 -2.18 -10.98 -17.92
CA GLN A 34 -1.67 -10.52 -19.20
C GLN A 34 -0.31 -11.18 -19.53
N LEU A 35 0.03 -11.17 -20.81
CA LEU A 35 1.38 -11.60 -21.22
C LEU A 35 2.42 -10.60 -20.77
N CYS A 36 3.63 -11.11 -20.53
CA CYS A 36 4.78 -10.25 -20.24
C CYS A 36 5.07 -9.31 -21.40
N ARG A 37 5.40 -8.08 -21.09
CA ARG A 37 5.93 -7.09 -22.04
C ARG A 37 7.01 -6.27 -21.39
N MET A 38 7.75 -5.54 -22.17
CA MET A 38 8.76 -4.61 -21.63
C MET A 38 8.04 -3.38 -21.07
N PHE A 39 8.24 -3.12 -19.80
CA PHE A 39 7.76 -1.89 -19.14
C PHE A 39 8.94 -0.93 -19.04
N THR A 40 8.70 0.34 -19.29
CA THR A 40 9.72 1.37 -19.13
C THR A 40 10.06 1.57 -17.65
N ALA A 41 11.23 2.18 -17.38
CA ALA A 41 11.62 2.53 -16.01
C ALA A 41 10.56 3.40 -15.34
N GLU A 42 9.94 4.33 -16.07
CA GLU A 42 8.85 5.16 -15.55
C GLU A 42 7.62 4.35 -15.17
N GLU A 43 7.23 3.39 -16.01
CA GLU A 43 6.11 2.51 -15.72
C GLU A 43 6.38 1.64 -14.49
N ILE A 44 7.55 1.04 -14.39
CA ILE A 44 7.93 0.21 -13.23
C ILE A 44 7.95 1.06 -11.95
N THR A 45 8.51 2.26 -12.01
CA THR A 45 8.55 3.17 -10.87
C THR A 45 7.14 3.56 -10.42
N ALA A 46 6.24 3.86 -11.36
CA ALA A 46 4.86 4.21 -11.05
C ALA A 46 4.11 3.06 -10.38
N ILE A 47 4.26 1.84 -10.90
CA ILE A 47 3.64 0.64 -10.33
C ILE A 47 4.18 0.39 -8.92
N SER A 48 5.48 0.49 -8.74
CA SER A 48 6.13 0.28 -7.44
C SER A 48 5.66 1.29 -6.40
N ASN A 49 5.61 2.57 -6.76
CA ASN A 49 5.14 3.62 -5.86
C ASN A 49 3.67 3.43 -5.48
N ALA A 50 2.82 3.04 -6.44
CA ALA A 50 1.42 2.74 -6.17
C ALA A 50 1.28 1.55 -5.21
N SER A 51 2.10 0.51 -5.40
CA SER A 51 2.13 -0.67 -4.52
C SER A 51 2.53 -0.30 -3.09
N ILE A 52 3.57 0.52 -2.93
CA ILE A 52 4.04 0.97 -1.62
C ILE A 52 2.95 1.76 -0.90
N ARG A 53 2.30 2.70 -1.59
CA ARG A 53 1.20 3.49 -0.99
C ARG A 53 0.02 2.62 -0.58
N HIS A 54 -0.34 1.65 -1.42
CA HIS A 54 -1.44 0.73 -1.13
C HIS A 54 -1.14 -0.11 0.11
N LYS A 55 0.04 -0.71 0.18
CA LYS A 55 0.48 -1.52 1.32
C LYS A 55 0.54 -0.69 2.60
N LEU A 56 1.10 0.51 2.52
CA LEU A 56 1.20 1.39 3.68
C LEU A 56 -0.17 1.80 4.19
N TYR A 57 -1.09 2.15 3.30
CA TYR A 57 -2.46 2.49 3.69
C TYR A 57 -3.11 1.34 4.46
N HIS A 58 -3.07 0.12 3.92
CA HIS A 58 -3.72 -1.03 4.55
C HIS A 58 -3.02 -1.43 5.85
N THR A 59 -1.69 -1.40 5.90
CA THR A 59 -0.94 -1.71 7.12
C THR A 59 -1.26 -0.68 8.21
N THR A 60 -1.30 0.60 7.87
CA THR A 60 -1.61 1.67 8.80
C THR A 60 -3.04 1.58 9.29
N LEU A 61 -3.99 1.35 8.39
CA LEU A 61 -5.40 1.17 8.74
C LEU A 61 -5.59 -0.01 9.69
N CYS A 62 -5.00 -1.16 9.39
CA CYS A 62 -5.08 -2.34 10.27
C CYS A 62 -4.53 -2.04 11.67
N ASN A 63 -3.39 -1.37 11.76
CA ASN A 63 -2.80 -0.99 13.03
C ASN A 63 -3.74 -0.09 13.85
N HIS A 64 -4.33 0.91 13.21
CA HIS A 64 -5.23 1.85 13.89
C HIS A 64 -6.55 1.19 14.28
N LEU A 65 -7.08 0.29 13.45
CA LEU A 65 -8.28 -0.47 13.77
C LEU A 65 -8.07 -1.39 14.97
N LEU A 66 -6.90 -2.06 15.04
CA LEU A 66 -6.55 -2.90 16.19
C LEU A 66 -6.40 -2.07 17.47
N THR A 67 -5.79 -0.90 17.38
CA THR A 67 -5.65 0.00 18.52
C THR A 67 -7.02 0.46 19.00
N TRP A 68 -7.91 0.82 18.08
CA TRP A 68 -9.29 1.20 18.42
C TRP A 68 -10.02 0.03 19.07
N ALA A 69 -9.92 -1.18 18.53
CA ALA A 69 -10.54 -2.37 19.10
C ALA A 69 -10.05 -2.63 20.54
N ARG A 70 -8.76 -2.42 20.80
CA ARG A 70 -8.20 -2.60 22.16
C ARG A 70 -8.69 -1.56 23.15
N ARG A 71 -9.07 -0.37 22.66
CA ARG A 71 -9.65 0.70 23.51
C ARG A 71 -11.14 0.52 23.76
N ALA A 72 -11.81 -0.29 22.95
CA ALA A 72 -13.26 -0.50 23.07
C ALA A 72 -13.58 -1.17 24.40
N GLU A 73 -14.53 -0.58 25.15
CA GLU A 73 -14.95 -1.09 26.45
C GLU A 73 -16.27 -1.88 26.39
N THR A 74 -16.99 -1.77 25.27
CA THR A 74 -18.28 -2.43 25.09
C THR A 74 -18.35 -3.16 23.76
N ALA A 75 -19.27 -4.15 23.67
CA ALA A 75 -19.54 -4.87 22.43
C ALA A 75 -20.08 -3.91 21.35
N GLU A 76 -20.86 -2.90 21.74
CA GLU A 76 -21.38 -1.91 20.79
C GLU A 76 -20.27 -1.11 20.13
N GLU A 77 -19.24 -0.75 20.89
CA GLU A 77 -18.07 -0.05 20.34
C GLU A 77 -17.31 -0.93 19.34
N LEU A 78 -17.13 -2.21 19.67
CA LEU A 78 -16.50 -3.16 18.76
C LEU A 78 -17.27 -3.33 17.47
N GLU A 79 -18.60 -3.36 17.53
CA GLU A 79 -19.46 -3.51 16.36
C GLU A 79 -19.37 -2.32 15.40
N ARG A 80 -18.97 -1.15 15.89
CA ARG A 80 -18.80 0.05 15.04
C ARG A 80 -17.50 0.01 14.24
N ILE A 81 -16.57 -0.85 14.62
CA ILE A 81 -15.28 -0.94 13.94
C ILE A 81 -15.43 -1.83 12.70
N THR A 82 -15.34 -1.20 11.54
CA THR A 82 -15.36 -1.88 10.25
C THR A 82 -14.02 -1.65 9.56
N TYR A 83 -13.80 -2.31 8.42
CA TYR A 83 -12.53 -2.15 7.70
C TYR A 83 -12.46 -0.82 6.94
N THR A 84 -12.71 0.27 7.68
CA THR A 84 -12.62 1.66 7.20
C THR A 84 -12.20 2.55 8.36
N ALA A 85 -11.82 3.78 8.05
CA ALA A 85 -11.50 4.79 9.07
C ALA A 85 -12.74 5.51 9.62
N ASP A 86 -13.93 5.16 9.14
CA ASP A 86 -15.17 5.83 9.52
C ASP A 86 -15.46 5.65 11.02
N GLY A 87 -15.72 6.75 11.69
CA GLY A 87 -16.01 6.74 13.13
C GLY A 87 -14.80 6.53 14.02
N MET A 88 -13.60 6.46 13.46
CA MET A 88 -12.38 6.30 14.24
C MET A 88 -12.19 7.47 15.22
N PRO A 89 -11.72 7.21 16.47
CA PRO A 89 -11.37 8.28 17.40
C PRO A 89 -10.45 9.32 16.77
N GLU A 90 -10.67 10.59 17.10
CA GLU A 90 -10.02 11.71 16.46
C GLU A 90 -8.48 11.62 16.53
N ASP A 91 -7.93 11.22 17.67
CA ASP A 91 -6.48 11.10 17.85
C ASP A 91 -5.88 10.02 16.93
N LEU A 92 -6.57 8.90 16.76
CA LEU A 92 -6.15 7.83 15.86
C LEU A 92 -6.25 8.25 14.40
N ALA A 93 -7.35 8.91 14.03
CA ALA A 93 -7.56 9.41 12.68
C ALA A 93 -6.51 10.45 12.30
N ALA A 94 -6.18 11.37 13.21
CA ALA A 94 -5.15 12.38 13.01
C ALA A 94 -3.76 11.74 12.84
N ASN A 95 -3.44 10.74 13.66
CA ASN A 95 -2.16 10.03 13.55
C ASN A 95 -2.04 9.30 12.22
N MET A 96 -3.10 8.60 11.80
CA MET A 96 -3.15 7.91 10.51
C MET A 96 -2.93 8.89 9.35
N THR A 97 -3.62 10.03 9.38
CA THR A 97 -3.48 11.07 8.35
C THR A 97 -2.04 11.58 8.27
N GLN A 98 -1.39 11.83 9.41
CA GLN A 98 -0.01 12.30 9.44
C GLN A 98 0.97 11.27 8.85
N ILE A 99 0.79 10.00 9.20
CA ILE A 99 1.65 8.91 8.69
C ILE A 99 1.51 8.80 7.18
N LEU A 100 0.29 8.79 6.66
CA LEU A 100 0.03 8.67 5.24
C LEU A 100 0.53 9.88 4.45
N ALA A 101 0.38 11.08 5.00
CA ALA A 101 0.88 12.30 4.38
C ALA A 101 2.41 12.31 4.29
N ALA A 102 3.10 11.92 5.37
CA ALA A 102 4.55 11.83 5.39
C ALA A 102 5.07 10.82 4.37
N ALA A 103 4.41 9.66 4.25
CA ALA A 103 4.76 8.64 3.26
C ALA A 103 4.52 9.15 1.83
N GLY A 104 3.45 9.90 1.61
CA GLY A 104 3.17 10.53 0.32
C GLY A 104 4.25 11.51 -0.12
N GLU A 105 4.78 12.29 0.81
CA GLU A 105 5.87 13.23 0.56
C GLU A 105 7.16 12.50 0.19
N VAL A 106 7.45 11.39 0.85
CA VAL A 106 8.66 10.59 0.60
C VAL A 106 8.58 9.87 -0.74
N SER A 107 7.39 9.40 -1.14
CA SER A 107 7.19 8.62 -2.36
C SER A 107 6.88 9.46 -3.59
N ALA A 108 6.77 10.77 -3.45
CA ALA A 108 6.46 11.68 -4.56
C ALA A 108 7.63 11.89 -5.52
#